data_177b5b15c156ebb9589dd94adeaeb0a6
#
_entry.id   177b5b15c156ebb9589dd94adeaeb0a6
#
_cell.length_a   1.000
_cell.length_b   1.000
_cell.length_c   1.000
_cell.angle_alpha   90.00
_cell.angle_beta   90.00
_cell.angle_gamma   90.00
#
_symmetry.space_group_name_H-M   'P 1'
#
loop_
_entity.id
_entity.type
_entity.pdbx_description
1 polymer ?
#
loop_
_entity_poly.entity_id
_entity_poly.type
_entity_poly.pdbx_seq_one_letter_code
_entity_poly.pdbx_strand_id
1 'polypeptide(L)'
;TYELIPYIEKQFRCIGEGWSRFLYGGSTGGWEALAAQVFYPDEYNGCYAACPDPIDFRAYCLVDIYKDDNAYYSGPEHRKVERPGQRNYLGEVSASLRQMNYRELALGTKSRSGEQWDIWQAVYSPMGDDGYPKPIWDKLTGKIDHQVAEYWKENYDLRHILKRDWNILGPKLEGKINVYCGDMDNYYLNNAVYLMEDFLESTSNPYYNGEIDYGDRAEHCWNGDHSRPNATSRLRYHQMFIKKAVERMNISAPPNADLESWKY
;
A
#
# COMPACT_ATOMS: atom_id res chain seq x y z
N THR A 1 -1.50 18.09 3.46
CA THR A 1 -0.24 18.76 3.87
C THR A 1 -0.50 20.23 4.19
N TYR A 2 -1.02 21.04 3.29
CA TYR A 2 -1.05 22.51 3.44
C TYR A 2 -2.28 23.11 4.16
N GLU A 3 -3.26 22.30 4.52
CA GLU A 3 -4.46 22.74 5.25
C GLU A 3 -4.58 22.03 6.59
N LEU A 4 -4.74 20.69 6.56
CA LEU A 4 -5.00 19.91 7.76
C LEU A 4 -3.81 19.88 8.72
N ILE A 5 -2.59 19.67 8.23
CA ILE A 5 -1.41 19.61 9.10
C ILE A 5 -1.19 20.94 9.82
N PRO A 6 -1.13 22.11 9.16
CA PRO A 6 -0.99 23.38 9.86
C PRO A 6 -2.14 23.67 10.83
N TYR A 7 -3.36 23.24 10.51
CA TYR A 7 -4.49 23.39 11.43
C TYR A 7 -4.31 22.56 12.70
N ILE A 8 -3.94 21.28 12.57
CA ILE A 8 -3.71 20.38 13.72
C ILE A 8 -2.54 20.87 14.57
N GLU A 9 -1.43 21.23 13.93
CA GLU A 9 -0.24 21.71 14.61
C GLU A 9 -0.47 23.01 15.39
N LYS A 10 -1.37 23.85 14.90
CA LYS A 10 -1.81 25.06 15.63
C LYS A 10 -2.70 24.75 16.82
N GLN A 11 -3.55 23.71 16.74
CA GLN A 11 -4.49 23.35 17.82
C GLN A 11 -3.82 22.54 18.94
N PHE A 12 -2.82 21.74 18.58
CA PHE A 12 -2.16 20.84 19.50
C PHE A 12 -0.67 21.21 19.62
N ARG A 13 -0.06 20.79 20.71
CA ARG A 13 1.38 21.02 20.92
C ARG A 13 2.20 20.05 20.07
N CYS A 14 2.38 20.38 18.80
CA CYS A 14 3.19 19.64 17.86
C CYS A 14 4.54 20.32 17.64
N ILE A 15 5.54 19.56 17.22
CA ILE A 15 6.87 20.11 16.86
C ILE A 15 6.77 20.95 15.59
N GLY A 16 5.89 20.55 14.63
CA GLY A 16 5.63 21.32 13.42
C GLY A 16 6.63 21.11 12.28
N GLU A 17 7.52 20.15 12.39
CA GLU A 17 8.60 19.90 11.46
C GLU A 17 8.51 18.51 10.81
N GLY A 18 8.88 18.40 9.53
CA GLY A 18 8.80 17.14 8.79
C GLY A 18 9.52 15.96 9.45
N TRP A 19 10.67 16.21 10.08
CA TRP A 19 11.42 15.17 10.79
C TRP A 19 10.69 14.56 11.99
N SER A 20 9.63 15.19 12.48
CA SER A 20 8.82 14.73 13.60
C SER A 20 7.47 14.14 13.18
N ARG A 21 7.17 14.10 11.90
CA ARG A 21 5.91 13.58 11.36
C ARG A 21 6.08 12.16 10.84
N PHE A 22 5.20 11.27 11.25
CA PHE A 22 5.20 9.87 10.84
C PHE A 22 3.84 9.44 10.34
N LEU A 23 3.85 8.44 9.46
CA LEU A 23 2.66 7.86 8.89
C LEU A 23 2.57 6.38 9.26
N TYR A 24 1.40 5.89 9.56
CA TYR A 24 1.16 4.46 9.63
C TYR A 24 -0.28 4.12 9.27
N GLY A 25 -0.47 2.92 8.76
CA GLY A 25 -1.78 2.43 8.39
C GLY A 25 -1.73 0.96 7.99
N GLY A 26 -2.91 0.34 7.89
CA GLY A 26 -3.05 -1.02 7.41
C GLY A 26 -4.00 -1.10 6.23
N SER A 27 -3.80 -2.06 5.32
CA SER A 27 -4.61 -2.23 4.12
C SER A 27 -4.57 -0.97 3.25
N THR A 28 -5.70 -0.38 2.91
CA THR A 28 -5.78 0.91 2.21
C THR A 28 -4.97 2.01 2.91
N GLY A 29 -5.07 2.10 4.25
CA GLY A 29 -4.27 3.04 5.03
C GLY A 29 -2.75 2.76 4.97
N GLY A 30 -2.34 1.52 4.73
CA GLY A 30 -0.95 1.15 4.49
C GLY A 30 -0.45 1.69 3.15
N TRP A 31 -1.24 1.57 2.10
CA TRP A 31 -0.94 2.17 0.80
C TRP A 31 -0.90 3.70 0.90
N GLU A 32 -1.90 4.32 1.55
CA GLU A 32 -1.97 5.76 1.75
C GLU A 32 -0.75 6.30 2.51
N ALA A 33 -0.33 5.61 3.57
CA ALA A 33 0.85 5.99 4.35
C ALA A 33 2.12 5.92 3.48
N LEU A 34 2.30 4.84 2.72
CA LEU A 34 3.45 4.71 1.83
C LEU A 34 3.40 5.73 0.68
N ALA A 35 2.24 5.94 0.08
CA ALA A 35 2.05 6.92 -1.00
C ALA A 35 2.36 8.35 -0.52
N ALA A 36 1.84 8.74 0.66
CA ALA A 36 2.13 10.04 1.24
C ALA A 36 3.63 10.22 1.51
N GLN A 37 4.32 9.17 2.01
CA GLN A 37 5.77 9.22 2.21
C GLN A 37 6.54 9.36 0.89
N VAL A 38 6.11 8.67 -0.17
CA VAL A 38 6.77 8.71 -1.49
C VAL A 38 6.52 10.05 -2.19
N PHE A 39 5.29 10.55 -2.17
CA PHE A 39 4.93 11.79 -2.86
C PHE A 39 5.35 13.06 -2.11
N TYR A 40 5.50 12.98 -0.79
CA TYR A 40 5.90 14.10 0.07
C TYR A 40 7.08 13.71 0.98
N PRO A 41 8.24 13.32 0.40
CA PRO A 41 9.33 12.71 1.16
C PRO A 41 9.99 13.65 2.17
N ASP A 42 9.86 14.95 1.98
CA ASP A 42 10.42 15.97 2.87
C ASP A 42 9.45 16.34 4.02
N GLU A 43 8.15 16.00 3.89
CA GLU A 43 7.13 16.32 4.89
C GLU A 43 7.00 15.27 5.99
N TYR A 44 7.52 14.05 5.76
CA TYR A 44 7.43 12.93 6.69
C TYR A 44 8.78 12.24 6.87
N ASN A 45 8.99 11.72 8.08
CA ASN A 45 10.23 11.07 8.49
C ASN A 45 10.13 9.54 8.61
N GLY A 46 9.10 8.97 8.10
CA GLY A 46 8.91 7.52 8.03
C GLY A 46 7.45 7.11 7.92
N CYS A 47 7.22 6.02 7.21
CA CYS A 47 5.94 5.33 7.15
C CYS A 47 6.08 3.89 7.65
N TYR A 48 5.03 3.39 8.30
CA TYR A 48 4.88 2.03 8.77
C TYR A 48 3.61 1.46 8.13
N ALA A 49 3.78 0.84 6.96
CA ALA A 49 2.70 0.33 6.13
C ALA A 49 2.45 -1.15 6.42
N ALA A 50 1.34 -1.49 7.07
CA ALA A 50 0.97 -2.87 7.32
C ALA A 50 0.04 -3.40 6.22
N CYS A 51 0.38 -4.56 5.64
CA CYS A 51 -0.40 -5.22 4.58
C CYS A 51 -0.98 -4.22 3.58
N PRO A 52 -0.15 -3.34 2.98
CA PRO A 52 -0.66 -2.29 2.11
C PRO A 52 -1.45 -2.88 0.93
N ASP A 53 -2.45 -2.16 0.47
CA ASP A 53 -3.08 -2.43 -0.83
C ASP A 53 -1.99 -2.53 -1.91
N PRO A 54 -2.25 -3.11 -3.10
CA PRO A 54 -1.18 -3.42 -4.04
C PRO A 54 -0.26 -2.23 -4.33
N ILE A 55 1.01 -2.36 -3.98
CA ILE A 55 2.05 -1.34 -4.17
C ILE A 55 2.91 -1.59 -5.42
N ASP A 56 2.64 -2.68 -6.12
CA ASP A 56 3.17 -3.03 -7.44
C ASP A 56 2.05 -3.72 -8.23
N PHE A 57 1.59 -3.10 -9.29
CA PHE A 57 0.43 -3.60 -10.03
C PHE A 57 0.75 -4.74 -11.01
N ARG A 58 1.99 -5.23 -11.06
CA ARG A 58 2.31 -6.55 -11.64
C ARG A 58 1.78 -7.68 -10.76
N ALA A 59 1.49 -7.35 -9.51
CA ALA A 59 0.81 -8.23 -8.55
C ALA A 59 -0.37 -7.47 -7.93
N TYR A 60 -1.31 -7.03 -8.78
CA TYR A 60 -2.57 -6.46 -8.33
C TYR A 60 -3.45 -7.60 -7.78
N CYS A 61 -3.18 -7.95 -6.50
CA CYS A 61 -3.47 -9.26 -5.91
C CYS A 61 -2.80 -10.39 -6.70
N LEU A 62 -3.52 -11.06 -7.60
CA LEU A 62 -3.00 -12.13 -8.47
C LEU A 62 -3.04 -11.78 -9.97
N VAL A 63 -3.23 -10.52 -10.31
CA VAL A 63 -3.33 -10.06 -11.70
C VAL A 63 -2.12 -9.19 -12.03
N ASP A 64 -1.39 -9.52 -13.08
CA ASP A 64 -0.46 -8.59 -13.71
C ASP A 64 -1.26 -7.74 -14.70
N ILE A 65 -1.73 -6.55 -14.24
CA ILE A 65 -2.61 -5.72 -15.09
C ILE A 65 -1.91 -5.17 -16.34
N TYR A 66 -0.59 -5.32 -16.43
CA TYR A 66 0.20 -4.88 -17.59
C TYR A 66 0.34 -5.96 -18.67
N LYS A 67 0.27 -7.25 -18.27
CA LYS A 67 0.51 -8.38 -19.17
C LYS A 67 -0.69 -9.28 -19.38
N ASP A 68 -1.55 -9.42 -18.36
CA ASP A 68 -2.71 -10.29 -18.45
C ASP A 68 -3.81 -9.64 -19.30
N ASP A 69 -4.44 -10.40 -20.18
CA ASP A 69 -5.60 -9.93 -20.95
C ASP A 69 -6.90 -9.98 -20.14
N ASN A 70 -6.93 -10.80 -19.07
CA ASN A 70 -8.13 -11.05 -18.29
C ASN A 70 -7.85 -11.16 -16.80
N ALA A 71 -8.62 -10.42 -16.00
CA ALA A 71 -8.48 -10.40 -14.55
C ALA A 71 -9.01 -11.68 -13.89
N TYR A 72 -10.04 -12.32 -14.45
CA TYR A 72 -10.74 -13.43 -13.79
C TYR A 72 -10.15 -14.80 -14.07
N TYR A 73 -9.44 -14.94 -15.19
CA TYR A 73 -8.91 -16.21 -15.62
C TYR A 73 -7.42 -16.12 -15.93
N SER A 74 -6.73 -17.21 -15.65
CA SER A 74 -5.33 -17.43 -16.03
C SER A 74 -5.22 -18.69 -16.90
N GLY A 75 -4.10 -18.79 -17.63
CA GLY A 75 -3.83 -19.91 -18.53
C GLY A 75 -4.43 -19.77 -19.93
N PRO A 76 -4.09 -20.69 -20.83
CA PRO A 76 -4.56 -20.66 -22.22
C PRO A 76 -6.05 -20.98 -22.30
N GLU A 77 -6.70 -20.58 -23.40
CA GLU A 77 -8.15 -20.70 -23.61
C GLU A 77 -8.70 -22.12 -23.34
N HIS A 78 -7.98 -23.15 -23.74
CA HIS A 78 -8.36 -24.55 -23.54
C HIS A 78 -8.16 -25.07 -22.13
N ARG A 79 -7.54 -24.28 -21.24
CA ARG A 79 -7.22 -24.65 -19.84
C ARG A 79 -7.29 -23.44 -18.93
N LYS A 80 -8.34 -22.65 -19.06
CA LYS A 80 -8.58 -21.51 -18.18
C LYS A 80 -8.83 -21.95 -16.74
N VAL A 81 -8.15 -21.29 -15.81
CA VAL A 81 -8.35 -21.45 -14.36
C VAL A 81 -8.87 -20.13 -13.82
N GLU A 82 -9.95 -20.18 -13.06
CA GLU A 82 -10.50 -19.00 -12.39
C GLU A 82 -9.54 -18.54 -11.29
N ARG A 83 -9.21 -17.25 -11.28
CA ARG A 83 -8.31 -16.69 -10.27
C ARG A 83 -8.98 -16.60 -8.91
N PRO A 84 -8.35 -17.08 -7.84
CA PRO A 84 -8.81 -16.82 -6.50
C PRO A 84 -8.74 -15.31 -6.18
N GLY A 85 -9.67 -14.82 -5.38
CA GLY A 85 -9.71 -13.44 -4.92
C GLY A 85 -9.47 -13.32 -3.41
N GLN A 86 -9.83 -14.38 -2.66
CA GLN A 86 -9.65 -14.42 -1.22
C GLN A 86 -9.31 -15.82 -0.75
N ARG A 87 -8.40 -15.92 0.22
CA ARG A 87 -7.98 -17.18 0.88
C ARG A 87 -7.90 -16.99 2.40
N ASN A 88 -7.84 -18.09 3.14
CA ASN A 88 -7.46 -18.13 4.56
C ASN A 88 -5.96 -18.50 4.71
N TYR A 89 -5.46 -18.52 5.94
CA TYR A 89 -4.06 -18.85 6.26
C TYR A 89 -3.65 -20.28 5.88
N LEU A 90 -4.59 -21.19 5.62
CA LEU A 90 -4.33 -22.54 5.10
C LEU A 90 -4.25 -22.57 3.56
N GLY A 91 -4.52 -21.45 2.90
CA GLY A 91 -4.57 -21.36 1.44
C GLY A 91 -5.91 -21.77 0.84
N GLU A 92 -6.93 -22.06 1.63
CA GLU A 92 -8.26 -22.41 1.14
C GLU A 92 -8.94 -21.16 0.54
N VAL A 93 -9.38 -21.28 -0.70
CA VAL A 93 -10.02 -20.18 -1.43
C VAL A 93 -11.47 -20.04 -0.98
N SER A 94 -11.84 -18.89 -0.46
CA SER A 94 -13.19 -18.56 -0.01
C SER A 94 -14.01 -17.84 -1.08
N ALA A 95 -13.37 -17.10 -1.99
CA ALA A 95 -14.02 -16.42 -3.10
C ALA A 95 -13.07 -16.28 -4.29
N SER A 96 -13.61 -16.38 -5.52
CA SER A 96 -12.86 -15.99 -6.71
C SER A 96 -12.90 -14.48 -6.94
N LEU A 97 -11.94 -13.97 -7.71
CA LEU A 97 -11.91 -12.56 -8.10
C LEU A 97 -13.17 -12.14 -8.86
N ARG A 98 -13.69 -13.02 -9.73
CA ARG A 98 -14.94 -12.81 -10.46
C ARG A 98 -16.14 -12.69 -9.52
N GLN A 99 -16.24 -13.57 -8.53
CA GLN A 99 -17.33 -13.51 -7.54
C GLN A 99 -17.33 -12.21 -6.75
N MET A 100 -16.15 -11.74 -6.34
CA MET A 100 -16.02 -10.46 -5.63
C MET A 100 -16.48 -9.29 -6.51
N ASN A 101 -16.03 -9.23 -7.77
CA ASN A 101 -16.43 -8.17 -8.69
C ASN A 101 -17.93 -8.23 -9.10
N TYR A 102 -18.50 -9.41 -9.19
CA TYR A 102 -19.96 -9.57 -9.47
C TYR A 102 -20.78 -9.11 -8.27
N ARG A 103 -20.31 -9.36 -7.04
CA ARG A 103 -20.94 -8.81 -5.84
C ARG A 103 -20.95 -7.28 -5.89
N GLU A 104 -19.83 -6.66 -6.21
CA GLU A 104 -19.74 -5.21 -6.34
C GLU A 104 -20.69 -4.67 -7.42
N LEU A 105 -20.72 -5.32 -8.59
CA LEU A 105 -21.60 -4.94 -9.68
C LEU A 105 -23.09 -5.01 -9.29
N ALA A 106 -23.46 -5.94 -8.42
CA ALA A 106 -24.80 -6.04 -7.87
C ALA A 106 -25.15 -4.94 -6.86
N LEU A 107 -24.14 -4.45 -6.12
CA LEU A 107 -24.30 -3.37 -5.14
C LEU A 107 -24.33 -1.97 -5.79
N GLY A 108 -23.53 -1.77 -6.84
CA GLY A 108 -23.46 -0.50 -7.54
C GLY A 108 -22.67 -0.58 -8.83
N THR A 109 -23.01 0.28 -9.77
CA THR A 109 -22.31 0.44 -11.05
C THR A 109 -21.39 1.66 -11.00
N LYS A 110 -20.43 1.73 -11.94
CA LYS A 110 -19.53 2.89 -12.14
C LYS A 110 -18.72 3.23 -10.84
N SER A 111 -18.13 2.22 -10.22
CA SER A 111 -17.32 2.34 -8.99
C SER A 111 -18.09 2.94 -7.79
N ARG A 112 -19.36 2.58 -7.63
CA ARG A 112 -20.21 3.08 -6.54
C ARG A 112 -20.72 1.99 -5.60
N SER A 113 -20.16 0.80 -5.65
CA SER A 113 -20.56 -0.28 -4.72
C SER A 113 -20.18 0.00 -3.27
N GLY A 114 -19.14 0.81 -3.05
CA GLY A 114 -18.54 1.01 -1.73
C GLY A 114 -17.62 -0.13 -1.29
N GLU A 115 -17.37 -1.10 -2.15
CA GLU A 115 -16.48 -2.23 -1.92
C GLU A 115 -15.09 -1.98 -2.53
N GLN A 116 -14.11 -2.79 -2.15
CA GLN A 116 -12.68 -2.51 -2.32
C GLN A 116 -12.22 -2.32 -3.78
N TRP A 117 -12.69 -3.17 -4.72
CA TRP A 117 -12.27 -3.07 -6.13
C TRP A 117 -12.78 -1.79 -6.79
N ASP A 118 -14.00 -1.37 -6.44
CA ASP A 118 -14.55 -0.10 -6.90
C ASP A 118 -13.86 1.11 -6.27
N ILE A 119 -13.46 1.01 -4.99
CA ILE A 119 -12.70 2.07 -4.31
C ILE A 119 -11.32 2.21 -4.98
N TRP A 120 -10.60 1.13 -5.21
CA TRP A 120 -9.30 1.18 -5.91
C TRP A 120 -9.45 1.79 -7.31
N GLN A 121 -10.45 1.37 -8.05
CA GLN A 121 -10.72 1.95 -9.37
C GLN A 121 -11.05 3.44 -9.29
N ALA A 122 -11.82 3.86 -8.29
CA ALA A 122 -12.15 5.28 -8.09
C ALA A 122 -10.92 6.13 -7.75
N VAL A 123 -9.97 5.57 -7.00
CA VAL A 123 -8.73 6.27 -6.62
C VAL A 123 -7.72 6.32 -7.76
N TYR A 124 -7.50 5.19 -8.45
CA TYR A 124 -6.39 5.07 -9.39
C TYR A 124 -6.75 5.41 -10.83
N SER A 125 -8.02 5.33 -11.23
CA SER A 125 -8.41 5.52 -12.63
C SER A 125 -8.54 6.98 -13.04
N PRO A 126 -8.23 7.30 -14.30
CA PRO A 126 -8.59 8.59 -14.85
C PRO A 126 -10.12 8.71 -14.96
N MET A 127 -10.62 9.92 -14.88
CA MET A 127 -12.04 10.22 -15.07
C MET A 127 -12.44 9.96 -16.53
N GLY A 128 -13.54 9.26 -16.73
CA GLY A 128 -14.18 9.09 -18.04
C GLY A 128 -15.02 10.30 -18.45
N ASP A 129 -15.47 10.31 -19.69
CA ASP A 129 -16.29 11.39 -20.27
C ASP A 129 -17.65 11.55 -19.55
N ASP A 130 -18.10 10.49 -18.88
CA ASP A 130 -19.33 10.46 -18.08
C ASP A 130 -19.14 10.91 -16.62
N GLY A 131 -17.94 11.36 -16.27
CA GLY A 131 -17.60 11.84 -14.92
C GLY A 131 -17.34 10.73 -13.89
N TYR A 132 -17.27 9.47 -14.32
CA TYR A 132 -16.94 8.33 -13.48
C TYR A 132 -15.53 7.78 -13.78
N PRO A 133 -14.93 6.99 -12.87
CA PRO A 133 -13.63 6.36 -13.12
C PRO A 133 -13.70 5.42 -14.33
N LYS A 134 -12.73 5.49 -15.22
CA LYS A 134 -12.58 4.49 -16.29
C LYS A 134 -12.30 3.12 -15.67
N PRO A 135 -13.02 2.06 -16.08
CA PRO A 135 -12.80 0.73 -15.51
C PRO A 135 -11.44 0.17 -15.91
N ILE A 136 -10.70 -0.36 -14.91
CA ILE A 136 -9.45 -1.09 -15.17
C ILE A 136 -9.71 -2.40 -15.91
N TRP A 137 -10.87 -3.01 -15.71
CA TRP A 137 -11.38 -4.11 -16.50
C TRP A 137 -12.91 -4.06 -16.61
N ASP A 138 -13.44 -4.64 -17.65
CA ASP A 138 -14.86 -4.86 -17.76
C ASP A 138 -15.32 -5.87 -16.69
N LYS A 139 -16.19 -5.45 -15.76
CA LYS A 139 -16.60 -6.26 -14.61
C LYS A 139 -17.45 -7.50 -14.99
N LEU A 140 -18.03 -7.57 -16.18
CA LEU A 140 -18.75 -8.76 -16.62
C LEU A 140 -17.82 -9.80 -17.23
N THR A 141 -16.82 -9.36 -17.99
CA THR A 141 -15.95 -10.25 -18.76
C THR A 141 -14.55 -10.44 -18.13
N GLY A 142 -14.12 -9.52 -17.31
CA GLY A 142 -12.77 -9.47 -16.75
C GLY A 142 -11.72 -8.94 -17.75
N LYS A 143 -12.11 -8.48 -18.93
CA LYS A 143 -11.16 -7.95 -19.94
C LYS A 143 -10.49 -6.69 -19.43
N ILE A 144 -9.17 -6.69 -19.40
CA ILE A 144 -8.35 -5.57 -18.88
C ILE A 144 -8.23 -4.47 -19.93
N ASP A 145 -8.32 -3.22 -19.48
CA ASP A 145 -8.00 -2.03 -20.28
C ASP A 145 -6.56 -1.62 -20.02
N HIS A 146 -5.65 -1.96 -20.93
CA HIS A 146 -4.23 -1.65 -20.80
C HIS A 146 -3.90 -0.16 -20.89
N GLN A 147 -4.78 0.69 -21.44
CA GLN A 147 -4.56 2.14 -21.41
C GLN A 147 -4.80 2.69 -20.00
N VAL A 148 -5.84 2.19 -19.33
CA VAL A 148 -6.08 2.51 -17.91
C VAL A 148 -4.97 1.94 -17.04
N ALA A 149 -4.50 0.71 -17.32
CA ALA A 149 -3.40 0.09 -16.59
C ALA A 149 -2.08 0.91 -16.69
N GLU A 150 -1.78 1.45 -17.88
CA GLU A 150 -0.59 2.32 -18.04
C GLU A 150 -0.73 3.64 -17.28
N TYR A 151 -1.94 4.23 -17.23
CA TYR A 151 -2.20 5.40 -16.39
C TYR A 151 -1.99 5.10 -14.91
N TRP A 152 -2.46 3.95 -14.42
CA TRP A 152 -2.24 3.52 -13.04
C TRP A 152 -0.76 3.35 -12.73
N LYS A 153 -0.02 2.73 -13.64
CA LYS A 153 1.42 2.49 -13.51
C LYS A 153 2.19 3.79 -13.30
N GLU A 154 1.96 4.77 -14.16
CA GLU A 154 2.71 6.03 -14.12
C GLU A 154 2.37 6.91 -12.92
N ASN A 155 1.14 6.79 -12.38
CA ASN A 155 0.64 7.70 -11.35
C ASN A 155 0.51 7.07 -9.96
N TYR A 156 0.31 5.75 -9.85
CA TYR A 156 -0.07 5.11 -8.58
C TYR A 156 0.66 3.80 -8.26
N ASP A 157 1.39 3.20 -9.20
CA ASP A 157 2.25 2.05 -8.89
C ASP A 157 3.49 2.54 -8.13
N LEU A 158 3.45 2.43 -6.80
CA LEU A 158 4.49 3.01 -5.94
C LEU A 158 5.87 2.38 -6.19
N ARG A 159 5.91 1.09 -6.48
CA ARG A 159 7.19 0.43 -6.82
C ARG A 159 7.73 0.91 -8.17
N HIS A 160 6.86 1.10 -9.17
CA HIS A 160 7.27 1.65 -10.46
C HIS A 160 7.82 3.07 -10.29
N ILE A 161 7.10 3.94 -9.57
CA ILE A 161 7.50 5.32 -9.28
C ILE A 161 8.85 5.35 -8.56
N LEU A 162 9.01 4.56 -7.51
CA LEU A 162 10.27 4.47 -6.78
C LEU A 162 11.42 4.02 -7.69
N LYS A 163 11.20 2.99 -8.51
CA LYS A 163 12.24 2.51 -9.44
C LYS A 163 12.61 3.55 -10.50
N ARG A 164 11.62 4.24 -11.05
CA ARG A 164 11.81 5.28 -12.07
C ARG A 164 12.63 6.45 -11.52
N ASP A 165 12.29 6.88 -10.31
CA ASP A 165 12.76 8.14 -9.73
C ASP A 165 13.71 7.96 -8.55
N TRP A 166 14.29 6.76 -8.34
CA TRP A 166 15.12 6.45 -7.16
C TRP A 166 16.32 7.37 -6.99
N ASN A 167 16.92 7.82 -8.07
CA ASN A 167 18.04 8.78 -8.02
C ASN A 167 17.67 10.12 -7.36
N ILE A 168 16.39 10.49 -7.35
CA ILE A 168 15.86 11.72 -6.74
C ILE A 168 15.22 11.40 -5.39
N LEU A 169 14.43 10.34 -5.33
CA LEU A 169 13.64 9.98 -4.14
C LEU A 169 14.48 9.24 -3.10
N GLY A 170 15.40 8.37 -3.52
CA GLY A 170 16.20 7.54 -2.63
C GLY A 170 16.89 8.32 -1.52
N PRO A 171 17.66 9.40 -1.82
CA PRO A 171 18.30 10.22 -0.78
C PRO A 171 17.34 10.83 0.24
N LYS A 172 16.07 11.01 -0.12
CA LYS A 172 15.03 11.57 0.75
C LYS A 172 14.28 10.50 1.53
N LEU A 173 14.33 9.24 1.07
CA LEU A 173 13.56 8.12 1.60
C LEU A 173 14.39 7.12 2.40
N GLU A 174 15.70 7.32 2.48
CA GLU A 174 16.60 6.43 3.23
C GLU A 174 16.12 6.23 4.69
N GLY A 175 15.84 4.98 5.05
CA GLY A 175 15.33 4.58 6.37
C GLY A 175 13.89 4.99 6.67
N LYS A 176 13.12 5.45 5.67
CA LYS A 176 11.74 5.92 5.87
C LYS A 176 10.66 4.94 5.41
N ILE A 177 11.02 3.91 4.65
CA ILE A 177 10.08 2.93 4.13
C ILE A 177 10.12 1.67 5.00
N ASN A 178 9.01 1.39 5.71
CA ASN A 178 8.87 0.20 6.53
C ASN A 178 7.52 -0.48 6.18
N VAL A 179 7.57 -1.75 5.80
CA VAL A 179 6.40 -2.52 5.33
C VAL A 179 6.31 -3.84 6.10
N TYR A 180 5.11 -4.17 6.52
CA TYR A 180 4.80 -5.39 7.27
C TYR A 180 3.67 -6.13 6.57
N CYS A 181 3.82 -7.41 6.30
CA CYS A 181 2.79 -8.18 5.61
C CYS A 181 2.74 -9.63 6.11
N GLY A 182 1.55 -10.18 6.26
CA GLY A 182 1.41 -11.61 6.44
C GLY A 182 1.74 -12.34 5.13
N ASP A 183 2.55 -13.42 5.19
CA ASP A 183 2.89 -14.21 3.99
C ASP A 183 1.70 -15.00 3.44
N MET A 184 0.66 -15.15 4.25
CA MET A 184 -0.64 -15.72 3.86
C MET A 184 -1.75 -14.65 3.83
N ASP A 185 -1.40 -13.41 3.46
CA ASP A 185 -2.40 -12.35 3.30
C ASP A 185 -3.63 -12.83 2.54
N ASN A 186 -4.80 -12.54 3.08
CA ASN A 186 -6.08 -13.08 2.58
C ASN A 186 -6.39 -12.64 1.14
N TYR A 187 -5.84 -11.49 0.71
CA TYR A 187 -6.07 -10.89 -0.61
C TYR A 187 -4.83 -10.95 -1.50
N TYR A 188 -3.83 -11.76 -1.11
CA TYR A 188 -2.57 -11.94 -1.85
C TYR A 188 -1.71 -10.67 -1.96
N LEU A 189 -1.87 -9.72 -1.04
CA LEU A 189 -1.14 -8.45 -1.06
C LEU A 189 0.37 -8.63 -0.81
N ASN A 190 0.76 -9.71 -0.15
CA ASN A 190 2.15 -10.10 0.03
C ASN A 190 2.93 -10.21 -1.30
N ASN A 191 2.27 -10.55 -2.41
CA ASN A 191 2.94 -10.68 -3.70
C ASN A 191 3.49 -9.34 -4.20
N ALA A 192 2.75 -8.24 -4.01
CA ALA A 192 3.22 -6.90 -4.35
C ALA A 192 4.34 -6.44 -3.42
N VAL A 193 4.30 -6.87 -2.14
CA VAL A 193 5.35 -6.56 -1.17
C VAL A 193 6.66 -7.26 -1.54
N TYR A 194 6.63 -8.54 -1.95
CA TYR A 194 7.82 -9.25 -2.43
C TYR A 194 8.49 -8.53 -3.62
N LEU A 195 7.69 -8.04 -4.58
CA LEU A 195 8.24 -7.30 -5.72
C LEU A 195 8.80 -5.93 -5.33
N MET A 196 8.24 -5.30 -4.31
CA MET A 196 8.78 -4.07 -3.73
C MET A 196 10.10 -4.34 -3.00
N GLU A 197 10.16 -5.40 -2.19
CA GLU A 197 11.36 -5.83 -1.48
C GLU A 197 12.50 -6.12 -2.44
N ASP A 198 12.28 -6.94 -3.48
CA ASP A 198 13.26 -7.23 -4.53
C ASP A 198 13.87 -5.95 -5.12
N PHE A 199 13.07 -4.92 -5.30
CA PHE A 199 13.55 -3.63 -5.78
C PHE A 199 14.34 -2.88 -4.70
N LEU A 200 13.79 -2.72 -3.51
CA LEU A 200 14.40 -1.94 -2.43
C LEU A 200 15.74 -2.54 -2.00
N GLU A 201 15.81 -3.86 -1.86
CA GLU A 201 17.07 -4.58 -1.53
C GLU A 201 18.13 -4.47 -2.65
N SER A 202 17.72 -4.24 -3.89
CA SER A 202 18.64 -4.01 -5.00
C SER A 202 19.22 -2.59 -5.04
N THR A 203 18.71 -1.66 -4.26
CA THR A 203 19.16 -0.27 -4.24
C THR A 203 20.54 -0.15 -3.59
N SER A 204 21.41 0.72 -4.13
CA SER A 204 22.78 0.86 -3.66
C SER A 204 23.29 2.30 -3.57
N ASN A 205 22.53 3.26 -4.09
CA ASN A 205 22.93 4.66 -4.10
C ASN A 205 21.72 5.61 -4.00
N PRO A 206 21.20 5.84 -2.78
CA PRO A 206 21.54 5.12 -1.54
C PRO A 206 20.89 3.74 -1.48
N TYR A 207 21.33 2.90 -0.57
CA TYR A 207 20.55 1.75 -0.11
C TYR A 207 19.33 2.27 0.67
N TYR A 208 18.17 1.62 0.53
CA TYR A 208 16.92 2.14 1.12
C TYR A 208 16.91 2.19 2.65
N ASN A 209 17.69 1.32 3.30
CA ASN A 209 17.93 1.28 4.76
C ASN A 209 16.66 1.31 5.62
N GLY A 210 15.57 0.75 5.09
CA GLY A 210 14.29 0.60 5.78
C GLY A 210 14.07 -0.81 6.31
N GLU A 211 12.82 -1.20 6.51
CA GLU A 211 12.45 -2.51 7.04
C GLU A 211 11.32 -3.12 6.21
N ILE A 212 11.47 -4.39 5.78
CA ILE A 212 10.37 -5.21 5.29
C ILE A 212 10.33 -6.48 6.12
N ASP A 213 9.17 -6.80 6.69
CA ASP A 213 9.02 -7.90 7.62
C ASP A 213 7.74 -8.70 7.34
N TYR A 214 7.83 -10.02 7.47
CA TYR A 214 6.74 -10.94 7.16
C TYR A 214 6.33 -11.76 8.36
N GLY A 215 5.02 -11.88 8.56
CA GLY A 215 4.44 -12.80 9.53
C GLY A 215 4.27 -14.21 8.95
N ASP A 216 4.93 -15.20 9.56
CA ASP A 216 4.78 -16.60 9.16
C ASP A 216 3.32 -17.03 9.31
N ARG A 217 2.71 -17.46 8.21
CA ARG A 217 1.29 -17.83 8.08
C ARG A 217 0.30 -16.79 8.59
N ALA A 218 0.75 -15.54 8.68
CA ALA A 218 -0.10 -14.46 9.12
C ALA A 218 -1.02 -13.99 7.99
N GLU A 219 -2.21 -13.61 8.37
CA GLU A 219 -3.27 -13.14 7.48
C GLU A 219 -3.23 -11.61 7.29
N HIS A 220 -4.22 -11.11 6.58
CA HIS A 220 -4.37 -9.68 6.31
C HIS A 220 -4.35 -8.84 7.59
N CYS A 221 -3.74 -7.68 7.50
CA CYS A 221 -3.48 -6.76 8.61
C CYS A 221 -2.49 -7.22 9.69
N TRP A 222 -1.64 -8.20 9.41
CA TRP A 222 -0.48 -8.42 10.25
C TRP A 222 0.47 -7.21 10.22
N ASN A 223 1.04 -6.87 11.36
CA ASN A 223 1.66 -5.56 11.59
C ASN A 223 3.08 -5.60 12.18
N GLY A 224 3.78 -6.70 12.02
CA GLY A 224 5.13 -6.87 12.60
C GLY A 224 5.14 -7.46 14.01
N ASP A 225 4.02 -7.88 14.56
CA ASP A 225 3.97 -8.52 15.88
C ASP A 225 4.15 -10.03 15.81
N HIS A 226 5.39 -10.50 15.85
CA HIS A 226 5.71 -11.93 15.85
C HIS A 226 5.22 -12.70 17.08
N SER A 227 4.83 -12.03 18.15
CA SER A 227 4.30 -12.68 19.34
C SER A 227 2.84 -13.11 19.19
N ARG A 228 2.14 -12.60 18.19
CA ARG A 228 0.71 -12.83 17.95
C ARG A 228 0.41 -12.89 16.47
N PRO A 229 0.75 -13.96 15.77
CA PRO A 229 0.35 -14.14 14.39
C PRO A 229 -1.18 -14.06 14.29
N ASN A 230 -1.69 -13.44 13.24
CA ASN A 230 -3.12 -13.24 12.96
C ASN A 230 -3.90 -12.39 14.00
N ALA A 231 -3.23 -11.77 14.97
CA ALA A 231 -3.88 -10.89 15.92
C ALA A 231 -3.69 -9.42 15.55
N THR A 232 -4.78 -8.77 15.19
CA THR A 232 -4.81 -7.31 14.99
C THR A 232 -5.28 -6.63 16.27
N SER A 233 -4.45 -5.75 16.82
CA SER A 233 -4.85 -4.85 17.88
C SER A 233 -4.40 -3.45 17.56
N ARG A 234 -5.34 -2.53 17.35
CA ARG A 234 -5.04 -1.12 17.08
C ARG A 234 -4.17 -0.49 18.18
N LEU A 235 -4.41 -0.84 19.42
CA LEU A 235 -3.60 -0.34 20.54
C LEU A 235 -2.14 -0.81 20.43
N ARG A 236 -1.92 -2.05 20.00
CA ARG A 236 -0.57 -2.58 19.80
C ARG A 236 0.14 -1.92 18.62
N TYR A 237 -0.56 -1.59 17.56
CA TYR A 237 -0.06 -0.77 16.47
C TYR A 237 0.53 0.54 16.99
N HIS A 238 -0.27 1.28 17.75
CA HIS A 238 0.18 2.55 18.32
C HIS A 238 1.45 2.37 19.16
N GLN A 239 1.47 1.37 20.04
CA GLN A 239 2.62 1.12 20.91
C GLN A 239 3.90 0.79 20.12
N MET A 240 3.79 -0.03 19.08
CA MET A 240 4.94 -0.44 18.27
C MET A 240 5.47 0.72 17.42
N PHE A 241 4.59 1.38 16.69
CA PHE A 241 5.00 2.40 15.74
C PHE A 241 5.40 3.71 16.41
N ILE A 242 4.76 4.10 17.51
CA ILE A 242 5.22 5.24 18.31
C ILE A 242 6.65 5.02 18.82
N LYS A 243 6.97 3.82 19.30
CA LYS A 243 8.33 3.50 19.72
C LYS A 243 9.34 3.66 18.59
N LYS A 244 9.07 3.04 17.42
CA LYS A 244 9.93 3.16 16.23
C LYS A 244 10.05 4.61 15.76
N ALA A 245 8.94 5.36 15.77
CA ALA A 245 8.94 6.78 15.42
C ALA A 245 9.81 7.63 16.34
N VAL A 246 9.71 7.43 17.66
CA VAL A 246 10.56 8.13 18.64
C VAL A 246 12.04 7.76 18.47
N GLU A 247 12.35 6.49 18.25
CA GLU A 247 13.72 6.04 17.96
C GLU A 247 14.26 6.73 16.70
N ARG A 248 13.47 6.79 15.64
CA ARG A 248 13.84 7.48 14.40
C ARG A 248 14.01 8.98 14.60
N MET A 249 13.12 9.65 15.34
CA MET A 249 13.26 11.07 15.69
C MET A 249 14.61 11.35 16.37
N ASN A 250 14.98 10.54 17.34
CA ASN A 250 16.25 10.72 18.09
C ASN A 250 17.48 10.58 17.19
N ILE A 251 17.41 9.76 16.13
CA ILE A 251 18.53 9.53 15.20
C ILE A 251 18.61 10.63 14.13
N SER A 252 17.45 11.10 13.66
CA SER A 252 17.34 11.95 12.46
C SER A 252 17.02 13.41 12.76
N ALA A 253 16.86 13.78 14.03
CA ALA A 253 16.60 15.15 14.42
C ALA A 253 17.73 16.10 13.97
N PRO A 254 17.42 17.30 13.48
CA PRO A 254 18.42 18.29 13.15
C PRO A 254 19.30 18.66 14.37
N PRO A 255 20.54 19.10 14.16
CA PRO A 255 21.34 19.65 15.22
C PRO A 255 20.59 20.79 15.95
N ASN A 256 20.55 20.73 17.28
CA ASN A 256 19.82 21.66 18.15
C ASN A 256 18.29 21.53 18.14
N ALA A 257 17.72 20.47 17.60
CA ALA A 257 16.30 20.19 17.75
C ALA A 257 15.92 19.99 19.23
N ASP A 258 14.75 20.50 19.60
CA ASP A 258 14.21 20.27 20.93
C ASP A 258 13.63 18.85 21.03
N LEU A 259 14.34 17.95 21.69
CA LEU A 259 13.95 16.56 21.92
C LEU A 259 13.30 16.32 23.29
N GLU A 260 13.09 17.37 24.09
CA GLU A 260 12.64 17.24 25.47
C GLU A 260 11.27 17.88 25.74
N SER A 261 11.01 19.08 25.22
CA SER A 261 9.80 19.84 25.57
C SER A 261 8.49 19.17 25.15
N TRP A 262 8.51 18.34 24.14
CA TRP A 262 7.34 17.61 23.65
C TRP A 262 6.96 16.39 24.52
N LYS A 263 7.85 15.94 25.40
CA LYS A 263 7.62 14.80 26.29
C LYS A 263 6.69 15.11 27.47
N TYR A 264 6.40 16.40 27.72
CA TYR A 264 5.67 16.84 28.90
C TYR A 264 4.39 17.62 28.57
#